data_3c1bf4f207bb8bf9709801117569a5fa
#
_entry.id   3c1bf4f207bb8bf9709801117569a5fa
#
_cell.length_a   1.000
_cell.length_b   1.000
_cell.length_c   1.000
_cell.angle_alpha   90.00
_cell.angle_beta   90.00
_cell.angle_gamma   90.00
#
_symmetry.space_group_name_H-M   'P 1'
#
loop_
_entity.id
_entity.type
_entity.pdbx_description
1 polymer ?
#
loop_
_entity_poly.entity_id
_entity_poly.type
_entity_poly.pdbx_seq_one_letter_code
_entity_poly.pdbx_strand_id
1 'polypeptide(L)'
;MQIAGIVGGARKVVRVLARVKPGEKVAIVADTDTMAVAEALAIAALEITPEVVTTVMKPVEVDGDEPPAIVAAALLAADVALLPVSYSISHSTATRKALEKGTRVLSLPATTPDQLVRGGAEADFEAASPKVRKMAELLGQATTAHLTTPKGTDCRFQLSGRPGNAHDCILDRPGKFSAFPNIEANTSPVDGTAEGTIVFDGSIPNLRIGPLRTPVVCTVQKGNIVKVEGGPEADMIRKVWAQMGDAAVYNIAQLAIGMNPAIYMLTGVWAQDHGAFGTVHIGIGTSANLGGTTKAACHFDGMMYNPTLTLDGQVVLERGEFRI
;
A
#
# COMPACT_ATOMS: atom_id res chain seq x y z
N MET A 1 -4.62 -13.33 21.90
CA MET A 1 -5.51 -12.22 22.37
C MET A 1 -6.93 -12.69 22.25
N GLN A 2 -7.79 -12.46 23.28
CA GLN A 2 -9.20 -12.83 23.16
C GLN A 2 -9.91 -11.89 22.16
N ILE A 3 -10.90 -12.41 21.40
CA ILE A 3 -11.65 -11.63 20.38
C ILE A 3 -12.19 -10.33 20.95
N ALA A 4 -12.69 -10.31 22.17
CA ALA A 4 -13.15 -9.09 22.85
C ALA A 4 -12.10 -7.97 22.89
N GLY A 5 -10.81 -8.30 22.95
CA GLY A 5 -9.73 -7.31 22.98
C GLY A 5 -9.46 -6.64 21.63
N ILE A 6 -9.90 -7.24 20.52
CA ILE A 6 -9.65 -6.70 19.15
C ILE A 6 -10.92 -6.09 18.52
N VAL A 7 -12.10 -6.30 19.10
CA VAL A 7 -13.37 -5.74 18.59
C VAL A 7 -13.33 -4.20 18.54
N GLY A 8 -12.60 -3.55 19.46
CA GLY A 8 -12.41 -2.09 19.42
C GLY A 8 -11.77 -1.60 18.12
N GLY A 9 -10.70 -2.28 17.67
CA GLY A 9 -10.06 -2.01 16.38
C GLY A 9 -10.97 -2.36 15.21
N ALA A 10 -11.67 -3.50 15.28
CA ALA A 10 -12.65 -3.88 14.27
C ALA A 10 -13.77 -2.83 14.11
N ARG A 11 -14.28 -2.25 15.21
CA ARG A 11 -15.24 -1.15 15.17
C ARG A 11 -14.68 0.08 14.44
N LYS A 12 -13.40 0.44 14.67
CA LYS A 12 -12.74 1.53 13.92
C LYS A 12 -12.72 1.21 12.42
N VAL A 13 -12.31 -0.01 12.04
CA VAL A 13 -12.30 -0.45 10.64
C VAL A 13 -13.69 -0.34 10.02
N VAL A 14 -14.71 -0.86 10.68
CA VAL A 14 -16.08 -0.94 10.12
C VAL A 14 -16.77 0.44 10.09
N ARG A 15 -16.67 1.21 11.18
CA ARG A 15 -17.41 2.48 11.34
C ARG A 15 -16.71 3.67 10.70
N VAL A 16 -15.38 3.79 10.92
CA VAL A 16 -14.61 4.96 10.49
C VAL A 16 -14.05 4.77 9.09
N LEU A 17 -13.40 3.62 8.84
CA LEU A 17 -12.70 3.38 7.58
C LEU A 17 -13.64 2.89 6.49
N ALA A 18 -14.32 1.78 6.71
CA ALA A 18 -15.27 1.22 5.74
C ALA A 18 -16.59 1.99 5.66
N ARG A 19 -16.92 2.79 6.70
CA ARG A 19 -18.14 3.60 6.78
C ARG A 19 -19.40 2.81 6.48
N VAL A 20 -19.50 1.61 7.05
CA VAL A 20 -20.67 0.74 6.89
C VAL A 20 -21.91 1.44 7.43
N LYS A 21 -23.01 1.35 6.70
CA LYS A 21 -24.30 1.97 7.03
C LYS A 21 -25.36 0.90 7.30
N PRO A 22 -26.42 1.24 8.06
CA PRO A 22 -27.58 0.34 8.23
C PRO A 22 -28.16 -0.08 6.87
N GLY A 23 -28.43 -1.40 6.71
CA GLY A 23 -28.98 -1.97 5.50
C GLY A 23 -27.97 -2.27 4.38
N GLU A 24 -26.70 -1.87 4.51
CA GLU A 24 -25.66 -2.24 3.54
C GLU A 24 -25.25 -3.72 3.69
N LYS A 25 -24.97 -4.34 2.55
CA LYS A 25 -24.48 -5.71 2.45
C LYS A 25 -22.97 -5.72 2.62
N VAL A 26 -22.49 -6.41 3.65
CA VAL A 26 -21.06 -6.51 3.99
C VAL A 26 -20.57 -7.92 3.69
N ALA A 27 -19.61 -8.04 2.78
CA ALA A 27 -18.87 -9.27 2.55
C ALA A 27 -17.52 -9.22 3.29
N ILE A 28 -17.27 -10.17 4.17
CA ILE A 28 -15.98 -10.39 4.81
C ILE A 28 -15.36 -11.62 4.16
N VAL A 29 -14.22 -11.46 3.51
CA VAL A 29 -13.49 -12.56 2.87
C VAL A 29 -12.24 -12.84 3.67
N ALA A 30 -12.17 -14.01 4.28
CA ALA A 30 -11.05 -14.50 5.06
C ALA A 30 -10.46 -15.77 4.46
N ASP A 31 -9.31 -16.13 4.90
CA ASP A 31 -8.76 -17.47 4.75
C ASP A 31 -8.58 -18.16 6.12
N THR A 32 -8.12 -19.40 6.10
CA THR A 32 -7.99 -20.22 7.32
C THR A 32 -7.07 -19.60 8.38
N ASP A 33 -6.15 -18.73 8.01
CA ASP A 33 -5.13 -18.16 8.89
C ASP A 33 -5.58 -16.81 9.50
N THR A 34 -6.66 -16.21 8.96
CA THR A 34 -7.12 -14.86 9.32
C THR A 34 -8.48 -14.83 10.02
N MET A 35 -9.00 -15.98 10.41
CA MET A 35 -10.33 -16.18 11.02
C MET A 35 -10.60 -15.25 12.20
N ALA A 36 -9.64 -15.06 13.11
CA ALA A 36 -9.83 -14.25 14.31
C ALA A 36 -10.09 -12.76 13.98
N VAL A 37 -9.45 -12.24 12.93
CA VAL A 37 -9.69 -10.88 12.43
C VAL A 37 -11.05 -10.79 11.76
N ALA A 38 -11.40 -11.78 10.94
CA ALA A 38 -12.70 -11.83 10.26
C ALA A 38 -13.87 -11.88 11.26
N GLU A 39 -13.76 -12.69 12.31
CA GLU A 39 -14.78 -12.79 13.36
C GLU A 39 -14.97 -11.46 14.10
N ALA A 40 -13.88 -10.76 14.45
CA ALA A 40 -13.97 -9.45 15.08
C ALA A 40 -14.62 -8.41 14.16
N LEU A 41 -14.31 -8.43 12.86
CA LEU A 41 -14.93 -7.56 11.86
C LEU A 41 -16.41 -7.89 11.69
N ALA A 42 -16.79 -9.17 11.68
CA ALA A 42 -18.18 -9.59 11.59
C ALA A 42 -19.01 -9.11 12.80
N ILE A 43 -18.49 -9.29 14.01
CA ILE A 43 -19.12 -8.79 15.24
C ILE A 43 -19.37 -7.27 15.13
N ALA A 44 -18.34 -6.51 14.71
CA ALA A 44 -18.46 -5.06 14.60
C ALA A 44 -19.43 -4.63 13.48
N ALA A 45 -19.50 -5.35 12.36
CA ALA A 45 -20.43 -5.06 11.27
C ALA A 45 -21.88 -5.39 11.63
N LEU A 46 -22.12 -6.49 12.33
CA LEU A 46 -23.46 -6.90 12.83
C LEU A 46 -24.04 -5.91 13.84
N GLU A 47 -23.24 -5.08 14.49
CA GLU A 47 -23.73 -3.96 15.31
C GLU A 47 -24.43 -2.88 14.49
N ILE A 48 -24.24 -2.86 13.15
CA ILE A 48 -24.72 -1.81 12.24
C ILE A 48 -25.79 -2.34 11.27
N THR A 49 -25.56 -3.53 10.69
CA THR A 49 -26.43 -4.14 9.69
C THR A 49 -26.51 -5.65 9.89
N PRO A 50 -27.70 -6.28 9.69
CA PRO A 50 -27.81 -7.74 9.71
C PRO A 50 -27.29 -8.41 8.42
N GLU A 51 -27.04 -7.63 7.35
CA GLU A 51 -26.64 -8.11 6.03
C GLU A 51 -25.13 -8.39 5.96
N VAL A 52 -24.60 -9.22 6.86
CA VAL A 52 -23.18 -9.54 6.95
C VAL A 52 -22.96 -11.00 6.59
N VAL A 53 -22.09 -11.25 5.61
CA VAL A 53 -21.67 -12.60 5.22
C VAL A 53 -20.16 -12.72 5.32
N THR A 54 -19.69 -13.74 6.02
CA THR A 54 -18.27 -14.11 6.06
C THR A 54 -18.04 -15.37 5.21
N THR A 55 -17.14 -15.27 4.26
CA THR A 55 -16.67 -16.40 3.46
C THR A 55 -15.25 -16.76 3.86
N VAL A 56 -14.96 -18.06 3.95
CA VAL A 56 -13.63 -18.58 4.30
C VAL A 56 -13.12 -19.43 3.16
N MET A 57 -11.92 -19.17 2.70
CA MET A 57 -11.28 -19.93 1.64
C MET A 57 -9.92 -20.47 2.09
N LYS A 58 -9.32 -21.38 1.31
CA LYS A 58 -7.91 -21.70 1.44
C LYS A 58 -7.10 -20.43 1.07
N PRO A 59 -5.99 -20.10 1.77
CA PRO A 59 -5.09 -19.04 1.32
C PRO A 59 -4.72 -19.21 -0.15
N VAL A 60 -4.72 -18.12 -0.92
CA VAL A 60 -4.16 -18.10 -2.27
C VAL A 60 -2.63 -18.25 -2.20
N GLU A 61 -1.97 -18.58 -3.31
CA GLU A 61 -0.54 -18.90 -3.28
C GLU A 61 0.34 -17.66 -3.37
N VAL A 62 -0.12 -16.65 -4.13
CA VAL A 62 0.58 -15.37 -4.28
C VAL A 62 -0.39 -14.20 -4.25
N ASP A 63 0.15 -13.00 -3.98
CA ASP A 63 -0.63 -11.76 -4.03
C ASP A 63 -1.15 -11.52 -5.47
N GLY A 64 -2.45 -11.25 -5.57
CA GLY A 64 -3.12 -10.99 -6.85
C GLY A 64 -3.84 -12.18 -7.47
N ASP A 65 -3.68 -13.37 -6.92
CA ASP A 65 -4.41 -14.56 -7.38
C ASP A 65 -5.93 -14.39 -7.32
N GLU A 66 -6.62 -15.10 -8.20
CA GLU A 66 -8.10 -15.08 -8.24
C GLU A 66 -8.69 -15.90 -7.09
N PRO A 67 -9.64 -15.35 -6.32
CA PRO A 67 -10.36 -16.11 -5.33
C PRO A 67 -11.36 -17.08 -5.98
N PRO A 68 -11.86 -18.09 -5.24
CA PRO A 68 -12.92 -18.98 -5.71
C PRO A 68 -14.15 -18.22 -6.24
N ALA A 69 -14.85 -18.79 -7.22
CA ALA A 69 -16.00 -18.16 -7.88
C ALA A 69 -17.10 -17.71 -6.90
N ILE A 70 -17.32 -18.46 -5.81
CA ILE A 70 -18.29 -18.12 -4.75
C ILE A 70 -17.86 -16.82 -4.03
N VAL A 71 -16.57 -16.65 -3.75
CA VAL A 71 -16.02 -15.43 -3.17
C VAL A 71 -16.17 -14.26 -4.14
N ALA A 72 -15.85 -14.47 -5.43
CA ALA A 72 -16.05 -13.44 -6.46
C ALA A 72 -17.51 -12.99 -6.57
N ALA A 73 -18.47 -13.92 -6.46
CA ALA A 73 -19.89 -13.61 -6.44
C ALA A 73 -20.30 -12.82 -5.20
N ALA A 74 -19.77 -13.15 -4.02
CA ALA A 74 -20.01 -12.40 -2.78
C ALA A 74 -19.49 -10.96 -2.88
N LEU A 75 -18.29 -10.76 -3.42
CA LEU A 75 -17.70 -9.42 -3.64
C LEU A 75 -18.59 -8.56 -4.56
N LEU A 76 -19.09 -9.16 -5.65
CA LEU A 76 -20.00 -8.49 -6.58
C LEU A 76 -21.37 -8.17 -5.97
N ALA A 77 -21.84 -8.93 -5.00
CA ALA A 77 -23.14 -8.72 -4.37
C ALA A 77 -23.12 -7.69 -3.23
N ALA A 78 -21.93 -7.37 -2.71
CA ALA A 78 -21.74 -6.52 -1.55
C ALA A 78 -21.72 -5.03 -1.89
N ASP A 79 -22.11 -4.19 -0.91
CA ASP A 79 -21.87 -2.74 -0.91
C ASP A 79 -20.49 -2.43 -0.33
N VAL A 80 -20.05 -3.23 0.65
CA VAL A 80 -18.74 -3.13 1.30
C VAL A 80 -18.09 -4.50 1.38
N ALA A 81 -16.83 -4.59 1.01
CA ALA A 81 -16.01 -5.79 1.18
C ALA A 81 -14.80 -5.52 2.09
N LEU A 82 -14.62 -6.36 3.10
CA LEU A 82 -13.46 -6.38 3.99
C LEU A 82 -12.68 -7.65 3.71
N LEU A 83 -11.39 -7.51 3.39
CA LEU A 83 -10.56 -8.62 2.90
C LEU A 83 -9.41 -8.93 3.86
N PRO A 84 -9.68 -9.48 5.07
CA PRO A 84 -8.62 -10.01 5.93
C PRO A 84 -8.15 -11.37 5.38
N VAL A 85 -7.18 -11.36 4.51
CA VAL A 85 -6.59 -12.55 3.87
C VAL A 85 -5.07 -12.58 4.04
N SER A 86 -4.45 -13.75 4.05
CA SER A 86 -2.99 -13.90 4.23
C SER A 86 -2.20 -13.35 3.05
N TYR A 87 -2.67 -13.61 1.83
CA TYR A 87 -2.17 -13.03 0.59
C TYR A 87 -3.24 -12.15 -0.05
N SER A 88 -2.86 -10.98 -0.51
CA SER A 88 -3.80 -9.99 -1.02
C SER A 88 -4.48 -10.46 -2.32
N ILE A 89 -5.81 -10.40 -2.35
CA ILE A 89 -6.62 -10.58 -3.58
C ILE A 89 -7.01 -9.23 -4.19
N SER A 90 -6.39 -8.13 -3.77
CA SER A 90 -6.75 -6.77 -4.16
C SER A 90 -6.63 -6.50 -5.65
N HIS A 91 -5.68 -7.16 -6.32
CA HIS A 91 -5.41 -7.01 -7.75
C HIS A 91 -6.08 -8.08 -8.62
N SER A 92 -6.87 -8.98 -8.01
CA SER A 92 -7.63 -10.00 -8.75
C SER A 92 -8.69 -9.36 -9.67
N THR A 93 -9.08 -10.10 -10.71
CA THR A 93 -10.18 -9.70 -11.59
C THR A 93 -11.50 -9.60 -10.82
N ALA A 94 -11.71 -10.48 -9.84
CA ALA A 94 -12.90 -10.45 -8.97
C ALA A 94 -13.02 -9.14 -8.20
N THR A 95 -11.95 -8.70 -7.52
CA THR A 95 -11.93 -7.44 -6.77
C THR A 95 -12.10 -6.24 -7.69
N ARG A 96 -11.43 -6.21 -8.85
CA ARG A 96 -11.59 -5.12 -9.82
C ARG A 96 -13.03 -4.98 -10.30
N LYS A 97 -13.70 -6.08 -10.69
CA LYS A 97 -15.11 -6.06 -11.11
C LYS A 97 -16.04 -5.58 -10.00
N ALA A 98 -15.77 -5.95 -8.74
CA ALA A 98 -16.54 -5.45 -7.60
C ALA A 98 -16.40 -3.94 -7.45
N LEU A 99 -15.17 -3.40 -7.54
CA LEU A 99 -14.91 -1.95 -7.51
C LEU A 99 -15.60 -1.22 -8.67
N GLU A 100 -15.53 -1.74 -9.89
CA GLU A 100 -16.21 -1.19 -11.08
C GLU A 100 -17.72 -1.14 -10.89
N LYS A 101 -18.31 -2.11 -10.20
CA LYS A 101 -19.73 -2.13 -9.83
C LYS A 101 -20.10 -1.13 -8.73
N GLY A 102 -19.13 -0.64 -7.98
CA GLY A 102 -19.32 0.31 -6.90
C GLY A 102 -19.10 -0.25 -5.49
N THR A 103 -18.78 -1.54 -5.33
CA THR A 103 -18.41 -2.11 -4.04
C THR A 103 -17.21 -1.36 -3.47
N ARG A 104 -17.30 -0.90 -2.22
CA ARG A 104 -16.18 -0.30 -1.49
C ARG A 104 -15.34 -1.41 -0.88
N VAL A 105 -14.03 -1.40 -1.10
CA VAL A 105 -13.16 -2.51 -0.70
C VAL A 105 -12.04 -2.02 0.22
N LEU A 106 -11.97 -2.58 1.43
CA LEU A 106 -10.83 -2.42 2.32
C LEU A 106 -10.06 -3.75 2.40
N SER A 107 -8.83 -3.74 1.93
CA SER A 107 -7.91 -4.87 2.04
C SER A 107 -7.17 -4.82 3.37
N LEU A 108 -7.07 -5.96 4.05
CA LEU A 108 -6.34 -6.12 5.32
C LEU A 108 -5.36 -7.31 5.21
N PRO A 109 -4.41 -7.28 4.24
CA PRO A 109 -3.57 -8.44 3.97
C PRO A 109 -2.65 -8.74 5.15
N ALA A 110 -2.57 -10.03 5.52
CA ALA A 110 -1.75 -10.54 6.61
C ALA A 110 -1.93 -9.80 7.95
N THR A 111 -3.08 -9.12 8.13
CA THR A 111 -3.36 -8.38 9.37
C THR A 111 -3.57 -9.36 10.52
N THR A 112 -2.75 -9.22 11.56
CA THR A 112 -2.88 -10.00 12.79
C THR A 112 -3.87 -9.35 13.75
N PRO A 113 -4.39 -10.10 14.74
CA PRO A 113 -5.22 -9.53 15.80
C PRO A 113 -4.59 -8.35 16.54
N ASP A 114 -3.27 -8.38 16.76
CA ASP A 114 -2.54 -7.28 17.41
C ASP A 114 -2.48 -6.03 16.53
N GLN A 115 -2.19 -6.20 15.24
CA GLN A 115 -2.15 -5.11 14.26
C GLN A 115 -3.51 -4.45 14.02
N LEU A 116 -4.62 -5.12 14.36
CA LEU A 116 -5.95 -4.50 14.27
C LEU A 116 -6.18 -3.40 15.33
N VAL A 117 -5.39 -3.41 16.42
CA VAL A 117 -5.55 -2.49 17.57
C VAL A 117 -4.31 -1.67 17.89
N ARG A 118 -3.14 -2.01 17.35
CA ARG A 118 -1.86 -1.38 17.65
C ARG A 118 -1.13 -0.93 16.39
N GLY A 119 -0.09 -0.12 16.61
CA GLY A 119 0.74 0.41 15.52
C GLY A 119 -0.06 1.29 14.59
N GLY A 120 -0.02 1.05 13.29
CA GLY A 120 -0.74 1.86 12.31
C GLY A 120 -2.25 2.00 12.56
N ALA A 121 -2.86 1.03 13.24
CA ALA A 121 -4.28 1.09 13.63
C ALA A 121 -4.60 2.19 14.66
N GLU A 122 -3.62 2.67 15.41
CA GLU A 122 -3.81 3.69 16.44
C GLU A 122 -3.98 5.09 15.85
N ALA A 123 -3.64 5.27 14.57
CA ALA A 123 -3.79 6.55 13.88
C ALA A 123 -5.22 7.09 13.94
N ASP A 124 -5.32 8.42 14.01
CA ASP A 124 -6.55 9.12 13.67
C ASP A 124 -6.60 9.34 12.15
N PHE A 125 -7.28 8.41 11.47
CA PHE A 125 -7.39 8.40 10.01
C PHE A 125 -8.17 9.61 9.49
N GLU A 126 -9.18 10.08 10.21
CA GLU A 126 -9.98 11.25 9.81
C GLU A 126 -9.15 12.53 9.91
N ALA A 127 -8.36 12.67 10.96
CA ALA A 127 -7.44 13.81 11.10
C ALA A 127 -6.28 13.77 10.10
N ALA A 128 -5.80 12.57 9.70
CA ALA A 128 -4.74 12.41 8.70
C ALA A 128 -5.23 12.66 7.26
N SER A 129 -6.46 12.29 6.94
CA SER A 129 -7.01 12.29 5.57
C SER A 129 -6.85 13.63 4.81
N PRO A 130 -7.14 14.82 5.38
CA PRO A 130 -6.95 16.08 4.67
C PRO A 130 -5.51 16.31 4.20
N LYS A 131 -4.51 15.97 5.03
CA LYS A 131 -3.08 16.10 4.69
C LYS A 131 -2.67 15.14 3.58
N VAL A 132 -3.15 13.90 3.63
CA VAL A 132 -2.89 12.89 2.59
C VAL A 132 -3.46 13.34 1.26
N ARG A 133 -4.70 13.82 1.24
CA ARG A 133 -5.36 14.35 0.04
C ARG A 133 -4.64 15.57 -0.51
N LYS A 134 -4.17 16.46 0.37
CA LYS A 134 -3.37 17.63 -0.05
C LYS A 134 -2.05 17.21 -0.69
N MET A 135 -1.33 16.25 -0.10
CA MET A 135 -0.09 15.74 -0.70
C MET A 135 -0.35 15.06 -2.06
N ALA A 136 -1.43 14.27 -2.17
CA ALA A 136 -1.82 13.66 -3.45
C ALA A 136 -2.16 14.71 -4.50
N GLU A 137 -2.87 15.79 -4.11
CA GLU A 137 -3.14 16.92 -5.01
C GLU A 137 -1.84 17.55 -5.52
N LEU A 138 -0.88 17.83 -4.63
CA LEU A 138 0.43 18.39 -5.01
C LEU A 138 1.19 17.46 -5.97
N LEU A 139 1.20 16.14 -5.71
CA LEU A 139 1.80 15.15 -6.61
C LEU A 139 1.12 15.14 -7.98
N GLY A 140 -0.22 15.22 -8.03
CA GLY A 140 -0.99 15.21 -9.28
C GLY A 140 -0.87 16.50 -10.10
N GLN A 141 -0.50 17.62 -9.48
CA GLN A 141 -0.27 18.92 -10.15
C GLN A 141 1.18 19.10 -10.57
N ALA A 142 2.11 18.40 -9.93
CA ALA A 142 3.53 18.57 -10.19
C ALA A 142 3.95 18.07 -11.58
N THR A 143 4.89 18.78 -12.17
CA THR A 143 5.56 18.41 -13.43
C THR A 143 6.81 17.59 -13.15
N THR A 144 7.56 17.94 -12.10
CA THR A 144 8.83 17.32 -11.73
C THR A 144 8.89 17.02 -10.24
N ALA A 145 9.62 15.94 -9.89
CA ALA A 145 10.00 15.66 -8.53
C ALA A 145 11.50 15.44 -8.41
N HIS A 146 12.08 15.87 -7.30
CA HIS A 146 13.46 15.61 -6.93
C HIS A 146 13.51 15.05 -5.52
N LEU A 147 13.99 13.84 -5.38
CA LEU A 147 14.12 13.11 -4.12
C LEU A 147 15.57 12.98 -3.73
N THR A 148 15.90 13.41 -2.51
CA THR A 148 17.22 13.23 -1.91
C THR A 148 17.14 12.62 -0.51
N THR A 149 18.19 11.90 -0.10
CA THR A 149 18.34 11.42 1.30
C THR A 149 19.78 11.60 1.79
N PRO A 150 20.01 11.66 3.10
CA PRO A 150 21.35 11.72 3.67
C PRO A 150 22.24 10.51 3.32
N LYS A 151 21.61 9.38 2.92
CA LYS A 151 22.31 8.14 2.54
C LYS A 151 22.73 8.11 1.07
N GLY A 152 22.41 9.14 0.30
CA GLY A 152 22.92 9.30 -1.06
C GLY A 152 21.88 9.09 -2.16
N THR A 153 20.58 8.98 -1.84
CA THR A 153 19.56 9.11 -2.87
C THR A 153 19.64 10.52 -3.46
N ASP A 154 19.72 10.60 -4.80
CA ASP A 154 19.57 11.80 -5.60
C ASP A 154 18.95 11.38 -6.93
N CYS A 155 17.62 11.46 -7.01
CA CYS A 155 16.86 10.97 -8.16
C CYS A 155 15.80 11.97 -8.58
N ARG A 156 15.65 12.17 -9.89
CA ARG A 156 14.70 13.09 -10.51
C ARG A 156 13.67 12.31 -11.31
N PHE A 157 12.44 12.81 -11.29
CA PHE A 157 11.29 12.17 -11.94
C PHE A 157 10.49 13.23 -12.70
N GLN A 158 9.93 12.86 -13.86
CA GLN A 158 8.84 13.60 -14.50
C GLN A 158 7.51 13.04 -14.01
N LEU A 159 6.58 13.95 -13.67
CA LEU A 159 5.26 13.59 -13.15
C LEU A 159 4.11 14.10 -14.03
N SER A 160 4.39 14.86 -15.08
CA SER A 160 3.40 15.52 -15.93
C SER A 160 2.27 14.58 -16.38
N GLY A 161 1.03 14.95 -16.07
CA GLY A 161 -0.14 14.18 -16.47
C GLY A 161 -0.40 12.89 -15.66
N ARG A 162 0.36 12.65 -14.60
CA ARG A 162 0.15 11.52 -13.71
C ARG A 162 -0.79 11.88 -12.57
N PRO A 163 -1.73 11.01 -12.19
CA PRO A 163 -2.60 11.26 -11.04
C PRO A 163 -1.80 11.21 -9.74
N GLY A 164 -2.17 12.05 -8.79
CA GLY A 164 -1.80 11.86 -7.39
C GLY A 164 -2.88 11.02 -6.70
N ASN A 165 -2.47 9.96 -6.01
CA ASN A 165 -3.35 9.03 -5.35
C ASN A 165 -3.28 9.21 -3.83
N ALA A 166 -4.44 9.34 -3.16
CA ALA A 166 -4.54 9.39 -1.71
C ALA A 166 -5.06 8.06 -1.17
N HIS A 167 -4.25 7.39 -0.37
CA HIS A 167 -4.62 6.22 0.41
C HIS A 167 -4.78 6.64 1.87
N ASP A 168 -5.99 6.94 2.28
CA ASP A 168 -6.34 7.41 3.62
C ASP A 168 -7.16 6.40 4.42
N CYS A 169 -7.26 5.16 3.94
CA CYS A 169 -8.09 4.08 4.45
C CYS A 169 -9.60 4.36 4.49
N ILE A 170 -10.08 5.58 4.16
CA ILE A 170 -11.48 5.94 4.28
C ILE A 170 -12.22 5.62 2.99
N LEU A 171 -13.22 4.74 3.06
CA LEU A 171 -14.06 4.33 1.94
C LEU A 171 -15.29 5.24 1.81
N ASP A 172 -15.09 6.46 1.36
CA ASP A 172 -16.09 7.54 1.37
C ASP A 172 -16.99 7.61 0.11
N ARG A 173 -16.70 6.80 -0.92
CA ARG A 173 -17.47 6.78 -2.17
C ARG A 173 -17.52 5.38 -2.78
N PRO A 174 -18.55 5.10 -3.63
CA PRO A 174 -18.63 3.84 -4.37
C PRO A 174 -17.36 3.55 -5.18
N GLY A 175 -16.96 2.28 -5.24
CA GLY A 175 -15.78 1.82 -5.97
C GLY A 175 -14.44 2.26 -5.36
N LYS A 176 -14.43 2.85 -4.16
CA LYS A 176 -13.19 3.20 -3.45
C LYS A 176 -12.50 1.95 -2.95
N PHE A 177 -11.21 1.87 -3.23
CA PHE A 177 -10.28 0.89 -2.67
C PHE A 177 -9.32 1.55 -1.68
N SER A 178 -8.97 0.86 -0.61
CA SER A 178 -7.81 1.18 0.24
C SER A 178 -7.28 -0.07 0.93
N ALA A 179 -6.09 0.03 1.51
CA ALA A 179 -5.44 -1.04 2.27
C ALA A 179 -5.13 -0.58 3.69
N PHE A 180 -5.55 -1.36 4.68
CA PHE A 180 -5.35 -1.07 6.11
C PHE A 180 -3.98 -1.58 6.59
N PRO A 181 -3.26 -0.85 7.43
CA PRO A 181 -3.50 0.52 7.94
C PRO A 181 -2.72 1.60 7.16
N ASN A 182 -2.55 1.40 5.85
CA ASN A 182 -1.73 2.26 5.01
C ASN A 182 -2.33 3.67 4.87
N ILE A 183 -1.58 4.68 5.28
CA ILE A 183 -1.85 6.10 5.02
C ILE A 183 -0.68 6.62 4.20
N GLU A 184 -0.91 6.88 2.90
CA GLU A 184 0.12 7.38 2.00
C GLU A 184 -0.46 8.25 0.89
N ALA A 185 0.39 9.12 0.33
CA ALA A 185 0.14 9.75 -0.96
C ALA A 185 1.17 9.27 -1.97
N ASN A 186 0.72 8.90 -3.18
CA ASN A 186 1.63 8.40 -4.20
C ASN A 186 1.28 8.87 -5.61
N THR A 187 2.23 8.69 -6.51
CA THR A 187 2.06 8.86 -7.96
C THR A 187 2.99 7.89 -8.69
N SER A 188 2.68 7.61 -9.95
CA SER A 188 3.61 6.90 -10.83
C SER A 188 4.39 7.92 -11.66
N PRO A 189 5.74 7.92 -11.64
CA PRO A 189 6.53 8.73 -12.56
C PRO A 189 6.21 8.42 -14.03
N VAL A 190 6.47 9.36 -14.92
CA VAL A 190 6.36 9.11 -16.37
C VAL A 190 7.39 8.06 -16.76
N ASP A 191 6.91 6.98 -17.38
CA ASP A 191 7.76 5.84 -17.75
C ASP A 191 8.97 6.31 -18.57
N GLY A 192 10.15 5.80 -18.29
CA GLY A 192 11.37 6.14 -19.00
C GLY A 192 12.05 7.44 -18.58
N THR A 193 11.59 8.16 -17.55
CA THR A 193 12.09 9.50 -17.22
C THR A 193 12.88 9.61 -15.92
N ALA A 194 12.81 8.61 -15.04
CA ALA A 194 13.57 8.63 -13.80
C ALA A 194 15.08 8.53 -14.06
N GLU A 195 15.87 9.41 -13.41
CA GLU A 195 17.32 9.48 -13.56
C GLU A 195 18.01 9.76 -12.22
N GLY A 196 19.10 9.05 -11.94
CA GLY A 196 19.93 9.31 -10.77
C GLY A 196 20.26 8.06 -9.95
N THR A 197 20.38 8.23 -8.64
CA THR A 197 20.69 7.17 -7.68
C THR A 197 19.59 7.07 -6.64
N ILE A 198 19.19 5.85 -6.31
CA ILE A 198 18.27 5.54 -5.21
C ILE A 198 19.01 4.67 -4.21
N VAL A 199 18.95 5.02 -2.93
CA VAL A 199 19.54 4.25 -1.83
C VAL A 199 18.42 3.83 -0.89
N PHE A 200 18.12 2.54 -0.85
CA PHE A 200 17.20 1.96 0.13
C PHE A 200 18.00 1.67 1.40
N ASP A 201 17.66 2.33 2.49
CA ASP A 201 18.31 2.18 3.80
C ASP A 201 17.33 1.77 4.91
N GLY A 202 16.06 1.60 4.56
CA GLY A 202 14.99 1.22 5.47
C GLY A 202 14.65 -0.27 5.40
N SER A 203 13.77 -0.63 4.49
CA SER A 203 13.32 -2.01 4.27
C SER A 203 12.93 -2.25 2.82
N ILE A 204 12.82 -3.53 2.46
CA ILE A 204 12.18 -4.00 1.23
C ILE A 204 11.24 -5.13 1.65
N PRO A 205 9.98 -4.82 2.02
CA PRO A 205 9.07 -5.78 2.65
C PRO A 205 8.82 -7.03 1.83
N ASN A 206 8.87 -6.92 0.50
CA ASN A 206 8.70 -8.04 -0.42
C ASN A 206 9.75 -9.16 -0.22
N LEU A 207 10.92 -8.84 0.32
CA LEU A 207 11.97 -9.82 0.61
C LEU A 207 11.75 -10.57 1.94
N ARG A 208 10.88 -10.05 2.82
CA ARG A 208 10.57 -10.64 4.14
C ARG A 208 11.79 -10.89 5.03
N ILE A 209 12.78 -9.98 4.95
CA ILE A 209 14.04 -10.08 5.71
C ILE A 209 14.14 -9.10 6.89
N GLY A 210 13.05 -8.35 7.15
CA GLY A 210 13.05 -7.26 8.13
C GLY A 210 13.73 -5.98 7.60
N PRO A 211 14.13 -5.07 8.49
CA PRO A 211 14.90 -3.88 8.12
C PRO A 211 16.25 -4.25 7.47
N LEU A 212 16.66 -3.44 6.50
CA LEU A 212 17.94 -3.64 5.81
C LEU A 212 19.12 -3.39 6.77
N ARG A 213 20.07 -4.29 6.78
CA ARG A 213 21.33 -4.13 7.54
C ARG A 213 22.37 -3.36 6.74
N THR A 214 22.36 -3.56 5.42
CA THR A 214 23.24 -2.87 4.48
C THR A 214 22.37 -2.13 3.47
N PRO A 215 22.60 -0.82 3.23
CA PRO A 215 21.87 -0.10 2.20
C PRO A 215 22.02 -0.75 0.82
N VAL A 216 20.94 -0.72 0.05
CA VAL A 216 20.92 -1.16 -1.35
C VAL A 216 20.96 0.05 -2.24
N VAL A 217 22.00 0.16 -3.09
CA VAL A 217 22.21 1.30 -3.99
C VAL A 217 21.80 0.90 -5.40
N CYS A 218 20.87 1.65 -5.98
CA CYS A 218 20.37 1.45 -7.33
C CYS A 218 20.73 2.63 -8.23
N THR A 219 21.44 2.38 -9.34
CA THR A 219 21.61 3.38 -10.40
C THR A 219 20.40 3.33 -11.33
N VAL A 220 19.77 4.47 -11.55
CA VAL A 220 18.58 4.62 -12.40
C VAL A 220 18.91 5.41 -13.65
N GLN A 221 18.56 4.86 -14.82
CA GLN A 221 18.71 5.51 -16.12
C GLN A 221 17.48 5.23 -16.97
N LYS A 222 16.93 6.26 -17.59
CA LYS A 222 15.75 6.15 -18.47
C LYS A 222 14.61 5.35 -17.82
N GLY A 223 14.31 5.68 -16.55
CA GLY A 223 13.22 5.06 -15.81
C GLY A 223 13.45 3.64 -15.34
N ASN A 224 14.66 3.07 -15.52
CA ASN A 224 14.96 1.69 -15.13
C ASN A 224 16.20 1.61 -14.23
N ILE A 225 16.17 0.67 -13.30
CA ILE A 225 17.35 0.30 -12.53
C ILE A 225 18.30 -0.45 -13.45
N VAL A 226 19.48 0.12 -13.70
CA VAL A 226 20.53 -0.46 -14.55
C VAL A 226 21.65 -1.12 -13.75
N LYS A 227 21.77 -0.82 -12.46
CA LYS A 227 22.76 -1.40 -11.57
C LYS A 227 22.22 -1.46 -10.15
N VAL A 228 22.50 -2.55 -9.44
CA VAL A 228 22.18 -2.75 -8.01
C VAL A 228 23.46 -3.12 -7.28
N GLU A 229 23.81 -2.36 -6.24
CA GLU A 229 25.03 -2.54 -5.44
C GLU A 229 24.69 -2.59 -3.95
N GLY A 230 25.54 -3.20 -3.17
CA GLY A 230 25.37 -3.33 -1.72
C GLY A 230 25.80 -4.70 -1.22
N GLY A 231 25.37 -5.03 0.00
CA GLY A 231 25.66 -6.31 0.67
C GLY A 231 24.76 -7.46 0.22
N PRO A 232 24.58 -8.46 1.12
CA PRO A 232 23.77 -9.65 0.84
C PRO A 232 22.33 -9.36 0.39
N GLU A 233 21.73 -8.27 0.87
CA GLU A 233 20.39 -7.84 0.50
C GLU A 233 20.32 -7.44 -0.98
N ALA A 234 21.34 -6.76 -1.50
CA ALA A 234 21.45 -6.42 -2.93
C ALA A 234 21.63 -7.67 -3.79
N ASP A 235 22.42 -8.65 -3.31
CA ASP A 235 22.57 -9.96 -3.98
C ASP A 235 21.23 -10.69 -4.08
N MET A 236 20.44 -10.66 -3.02
CA MET A 236 19.11 -11.28 -2.96
C MET A 236 18.17 -10.64 -3.98
N ILE A 237 18.12 -9.30 -4.03
CA ILE A 237 17.29 -8.57 -5.00
C ILE A 237 17.67 -8.92 -6.43
N ARG A 238 18.98 -8.86 -6.77
CA ARG A 238 19.46 -9.21 -8.12
C ARG A 238 19.04 -10.62 -8.51
N LYS A 239 19.16 -11.59 -7.59
CA LYS A 239 18.76 -12.96 -7.82
C LYS A 239 17.25 -13.10 -8.05
N VAL A 240 16.42 -12.48 -7.21
CA VAL A 240 14.95 -12.54 -7.31
C VAL A 240 14.48 -11.93 -8.63
N TRP A 241 14.95 -10.74 -8.97
CA TRP A 241 14.54 -10.09 -10.23
C TRP A 241 15.03 -10.83 -11.47
N ALA A 242 16.26 -11.36 -11.46
CA ALA A 242 16.77 -12.16 -12.57
C ALA A 242 15.97 -13.45 -12.79
N GLN A 243 15.46 -14.08 -11.73
CA GLN A 243 14.63 -15.28 -11.83
C GLN A 243 13.25 -15.04 -12.45
N MET A 244 12.75 -13.80 -12.42
CA MET A 244 11.45 -13.46 -13.01
C MET A 244 11.50 -13.44 -14.56
N GLY A 245 12.68 -13.28 -15.17
CA GLY A 245 12.84 -13.33 -16.63
C GLY A 245 12.10 -12.22 -17.38
N ASP A 246 11.72 -11.14 -16.69
CA ASP A 246 10.95 -10.02 -17.22
C ASP A 246 11.77 -8.73 -17.08
N ALA A 247 12.10 -8.08 -18.19
CA ALA A 247 12.85 -6.82 -18.18
C ALA A 247 12.10 -5.67 -17.51
N ALA A 248 10.77 -5.71 -17.46
CA ALA A 248 9.94 -4.67 -16.86
C ALA A 248 10.03 -4.65 -15.33
N VAL A 249 10.59 -5.68 -14.68
CA VAL A 249 10.80 -5.70 -13.21
C VAL A 249 11.78 -4.63 -12.73
N TYR A 250 12.55 -4.00 -13.61
CA TYR A 250 13.49 -2.92 -13.27
C TYR A 250 12.89 -1.52 -13.40
N ASN A 251 11.64 -1.40 -13.85
CA ASN A 251 10.99 -0.11 -14.06
C ASN A 251 10.74 0.62 -12.74
N ILE A 252 11.00 1.94 -12.70
CA ILE A 252 10.58 2.80 -11.58
C ILE A 252 9.08 3.09 -11.73
N ALA A 253 8.31 2.49 -10.84
CA ALA A 253 6.85 2.41 -10.95
C ALA A 253 6.10 3.41 -10.08
N GLN A 254 6.63 3.74 -8.91
CA GLN A 254 5.93 4.54 -7.90
C GLN A 254 6.89 5.45 -7.13
N LEU A 255 6.42 6.65 -6.81
CA LEU A 255 6.95 7.54 -5.78
C LEU A 255 5.86 7.72 -4.73
N ALA A 256 6.10 7.28 -3.50
CA ALA A 256 5.12 7.32 -2.44
C ALA A 256 5.68 7.86 -1.13
N ILE A 257 4.84 8.54 -0.36
CA ILE A 257 5.17 9.19 0.91
C ILE A 257 4.30 8.57 1.99
N GLY A 258 4.91 7.95 3.00
CA GLY A 258 4.23 7.42 4.18
C GLY A 258 3.76 8.55 5.10
N MET A 259 2.49 8.50 5.53
CA MET A 259 1.83 9.57 6.27
C MET A 259 1.03 9.07 7.47
N ASN A 260 1.17 7.80 7.88
CA ASN A 260 0.49 7.27 9.06
C ASN A 260 1.22 7.74 10.34
N PRO A 261 0.62 8.64 11.14
CA PRO A 261 1.29 9.25 12.28
C PRO A 261 1.55 8.29 13.44
N ALA A 262 1.05 7.06 13.38
CA ALA A 262 1.28 6.04 14.40
C ALA A 262 2.40 5.05 14.03
N ILE A 263 3.03 5.19 12.86
CA ILE A 263 4.12 4.33 12.42
C ILE A 263 5.40 5.16 12.31
N TYR A 264 6.35 4.94 13.23
CA TYR A 264 7.60 5.72 13.30
C TYR A 264 8.84 4.94 12.87
N MET A 265 8.71 3.62 12.67
CA MET A 265 9.84 2.75 12.43
C MET A 265 9.49 1.69 11.38
N LEU A 266 10.41 1.47 10.46
CA LEU A 266 10.30 0.41 9.46
C LEU A 266 10.64 -0.94 10.10
N THR A 267 9.84 -1.94 9.80
CA THR A 267 9.90 -3.27 10.40
C THR A 267 10.20 -4.38 9.40
N GLY A 268 10.12 -4.09 8.11
CA GLY A 268 10.15 -5.06 7.03
C GLY A 268 8.80 -5.76 6.80
N VAL A 269 7.74 -5.27 7.46
CA VAL A 269 6.37 -5.77 7.28
C VAL A 269 5.58 -4.81 6.41
N TRP A 270 5.05 -5.31 5.31
CA TRP A 270 4.36 -4.51 4.30
C TRP A 270 3.29 -3.57 4.89
N ALA A 271 2.37 -4.12 5.69
CA ALA A 271 1.26 -3.36 6.28
C ALA A 271 1.69 -2.23 7.22
N GLN A 272 2.92 -2.28 7.75
CA GLN A 272 3.46 -1.22 8.61
C GLN A 272 4.28 -0.22 7.79
N ASP A 273 5.15 -0.70 6.93
CA ASP A 273 6.21 0.11 6.36
C ASP A 273 5.73 1.09 5.29
N HIS A 274 4.69 0.73 4.49
CA HIS A 274 4.18 1.61 3.42
C HIS A 274 3.67 2.95 3.95
N GLY A 275 2.99 2.91 5.09
CA GLY A 275 2.46 4.11 5.72
C GLY A 275 3.43 4.82 6.67
N ALA A 276 4.66 4.35 6.88
CA ALA A 276 5.56 4.88 7.90
C ALA A 276 5.77 6.40 7.74
N PHE A 277 5.51 7.14 8.82
CA PHE A 277 5.42 8.60 8.79
C PHE A 277 6.74 9.26 8.39
N GLY A 278 6.68 10.11 7.38
CA GLY A 278 7.84 10.86 6.92
C GLY A 278 8.89 10.03 6.16
N THR A 279 8.58 8.79 5.81
CA THR A 279 9.41 7.98 4.90
C THR A 279 8.94 8.17 3.45
N VAL A 280 9.81 7.83 2.51
CA VAL A 280 9.46 7.66 1.10
C VAL A 280 9.77 6.25 0.69
N HIS A 281 8.92 5.67 -0.15
CA HIS A 281 9.29 4.45 -0.87
C HIS A 281 9.19 4.63 -2.37
N ILE A 282 10.03 3.90 -3.07
CA ILE A 282 10.01 3.77 -4.52
C ILE A 282 9.52 2.38 -4.87
N GLY A 283 8.39 2.35 -5.61
CA GLY A 283 7.89 1.12 -6.20
C GLY A 283 8.65 0.78 -7.48
N ILE A 284 8.95 -0.50 -7.66
CA ILE A 284 9.76 -1.03 -8.77
C ILE A 284 8.98 -2.15 -9.44
N GLY A 285 8.86 -2.11 -10.78
CA GLY A 285 8.12 -3.09 -11.58
C GLY A 285 6.85 -2.53 -12.20
N THR A 286 5.67 -3.12 -11.89
CA THR A 286 4.40 -2.70 -12.51
C THR A 286 3.91 -1.36 -11.98
N SER A 287 3.49 -0.46 -12.88
CA SER A 287 2.91 0.85 -12.57
C SER A 287 1.46 1.00 -13.02
N ALA A 288 0.91 -0.02 -13.70
CA ALA A 288 -0.38 0.06 -14.39
C ALA A 288 -1.57 0.43 -13.47
N ASN A 289 -1.51 0.06 -12.18
CA ASN A 289 -2.57 0.35 -11.21
C ASN A 289 -2.38 1.69 -10.49
N LEU A 290 -1.29 2.41 -10.79
CA LEU A 290 -0.89 3.66 -10.11
C LEU A 290 -0.98 4.87 -11.03
N GLY A 291 -1.47 4.68 -12.26
CA GLY A 291 -1.53 5.71 -13.31
C GLY A 291 -0.37 5.66 -14.30
N GLY A 292 0.56 4.69 -14.18
CA GLY A 292 1.58 4.39 -15.17
C GLY A 292 1.08 3.41 -16.24
N THR A 293 1.96 3.02 -17.16
CA THR A 293 1.61 2.15 -18.30
C THR A 293 2.36 0.82 -18.29
N THR A 294 3.43 0.70 -17.51
CA THR A 294 4.26 -0.50 -17.46
C THR A 294 3.55 -1.63 -16.71
N LYS A 295 3.54 -2.81 -17.33
CA LYS A 295 3.12 -4.07 -16.73
C LYS A 295 4.36 -4.93 -16.51
N ALA A 296 4.55 -5.44 -15.32
CA ALA A 296 5.66 -6.30 -14.94
C ALA A 296 5.18 -7.47 -14.08
N ALA A 297 6.02 -8.48 -13.96
CA ALA A 297 5.76 -9.68 -13.16
C ALA A 297 5.74 -9.41 -11.64
N CYS A 298 6.14 -8.21 -11.19
CA CYS A 298 6.19 -7.86 -9.77
C CYS A 298 5.90 -6.37 -9.53
N HIS A 299 5.67 -6.04 -8.25
CA HIS A 299 5.80 -4.71 -7.67
C HIS A 299 6.54 -4.85 -6.36
N PHE A 300 7.74 -4.28 -6.27
CA PHE A 300 8.57 -4.25 -5.08
C PHE A 300 8.67 -2.84 -4.56
N ASP A 301 8.69 -2.67 -3.25
CA ASP A 301 8.79 -1.36 -2.61
C ASP A 301 10.06 -1.28 -1.77
N GLY A 302 10.89 -0.29 -2.08
CA GLY A 302 12.08 0.03 -1.31
C GLY A 302 11.89 1.29 -0.48
N MET A 303 12.04 1.16 0.83
CA MET A 303 11.82 2.24 1.80
C MET A 303 13.10 2.97 2.13
N MET A 304 12.99 4.29 2.36
CA MET A 304 14.13 5.10 2.78
C MET A 304 13.76 6.09 3.89
N TYR A 305 14.74 6.32 4.78
CA TYR A 305 14.61 7.25 5.90
C TYR A 305 15.04 8.67 5.52
N ASN A 306 14.49 9.64 6.25
CA ASN A 306 14.87 11.05 6.21
C ASN A 306 14.90 11.66 4.79
N PRO A 307 13.90 11.39 3.94
CA PRO A 307 13.86 11.93 2.59
C PRO A 307 13.58 13.43 2.59
N THR A 308 14.15 14.11 1.60
CA THR A 308 13.72 15.45 1.20
C THR A 308 13.12 15.35 -0.19
N LEU A 309 11.86 15.74 -0.34
CA LEU A 309 11.14 15.74 -1.60
C LEU A 309 10.80 17.17 -2.02
N THR A 310 11.20 17.52 -3.24
CA THR A 310 10.89 18.80 -3.88
C THR A 310 10.00 18.54 -5.08
N LEU A 311 8.88 19.26 -5.19
CA LEU A 311 7.97 19.25 -6.33
C LEU A 311 8.05 20.61 -7.02
N ASP A 312 8.41 20.65 -8.30
CA ASP A 312 8.57 21.90 -9.12
C ASP A 312 9.35 23.00 -8.40
N GLY A 313 10.40 22.64 -7.65
CA GLY A 313 11.24 23.56 -6.90
C GLY A 313 10.74 23.87 -5.48
N GLN A 314 9.54 23.47 -5.10
CA GLN A 314 9.01 23.63 -3.74
C GLN A 314 9.28 22.39 -2.88
N VAL A 315 9.91 22.55 -1.74
CA VAL A 315 10.11 21.49 -0.76
C VAL A 315 8.77 21.17 -0.08
N VAL A 316 8.29 19.93 -0.21
CA VAL A 316 7.05 19.44 0.41
C VAL A 316 7.32 18.48 1.56
N LEU A 317 8.50 17.86 1.58
CA LEU A 317 9.01 17.01 2.66
C LEU A 317 10.49 17.34 2.85
N GLU A 318 10.91 17.63 4.08
CA GLU A 318 12.30 17.96 4.39
C GLU A 318 12.79 17.06 5.51
N ARG A 319 13.72 16.15 5.20
CA ARG A 319 14.26 15.16 6.14
C ARG A 319 13.17 14.38 6.90
N GLY A 320 12.09 14.02 6.21
CA GLY A 320 10.94 13.32 6.79
C GLY A 320 9.89 14.22 7.46
N GLU A 321 10.11 15.53 7.53
CA GLU A 321 9.16 16.49 8.07
C GLU A 321 8.33 17.15 6.97
N PHE A 322 7.00 17.14 7.10
CA PHE A 322 6.08 17.73 6.13
C PHE A 322 6.13 19.26 6.15
N ARG A 323 6.13 19.87 4.94
CA ARG A 323 6.14 21.33 4.68
C ARG A 323 4.91 21.76 3.85
N ILE A 324 3.74 21.14 4.11
CA ILE A 324 2.48 21.36 3.38
C ILE A 324 1.38 21.88 4.29
#